data_d7182444539feecdadbadfebc7432a14
#
_entry.id   d7182444539feecdadbadfebc7432a14
#
_cell.length_a   1.000
_cell.length_b   1.000
_cell.length_c   1.000
_cell.angle_alpha   90.00
_cell.angle_beta   90.00
_cell.angle_gamma   90.00
#
_symmetry.space_group_name_H-M   'P 1'
#
loop_
_entity.id
_entity.type
_entity.pdbx_description
1 polymer ?
#
loop_
_entity_poly.entity_id
_entity_poly.type
_entity_poly.pdbx_seq_one_letter_code
_entity_poly.pdbx_strand_id
1 'polypeptide(L)'
;MNKKPRRYKRYIRGPLPLGWFTRVAALSGKACCVGLVIWREAYLKGLFGKPIRVTNKMCREFSVSPDQKNRVLKMMHEANLLRLECRRGASPMVRIIDIENLMYRKEDNN
;
A
#
# COMPACT_ATOMS: atom_id res chain seq x y z
N MET A 1 20.24 0.99 -28.92
CA MET A 1 20.00 0.94 -28.34
C MET A 1 19.28 1.12 -27.65
N ASN A 2 19.11 1.26 -27.23
CA ASN A 2 18.70 1.37 -26.51
C ASN A 2 18.03 1.31 -25.95
N LYS A 3 17.60 0.97 -25.72
CA LYS A 3 16.95 0.93 -25.19
C LYS A 3 16.54 0.81 -24.31
N LYS A 4 16.65 0.57 -24.01
CA LYS A 4 16.52 0.62 -23.11
C LYS A 4 15.77 0.67 -22.04
N PRO A 5 15.47 1.18 -21.60
CA PRO A 5 14.78 1.20 -20.35
C PRO A 5 13.46 0.57 -20.40
N ARG A 6 13.10 0.29 -21.48
CA ARG A 6 11.89 -0.28 -21.62
C ARG A 6 11.78 -1.63 -21.29
N ARG A 7 12.75 -2.31 -20.83
CA ARG A 7 12.67 -3.67 -20.40
C ARG A 7 11.84 -3.78 -19.14
N TYR A 8 11.68 -2.72 -18.38
CA TYR A 8 10.86 -2.73 -17.17
C TYR A 8 9.59 -1.96 -17.44
N LYS A 9 8.63 -2.61 -18.05
CA LYS A 9 7.35 -1.98 -18.31
C LYS A 9 6.50 -1.89 -17.07
N ARG A 10 6.75 -2.77 -16.12
CA ARG A 10 5.97 -2.81 -14.89
C ARG A 10 6.89 -2.63 -13.71
N TYR A 11 6.66 -1.59 -12.96
CA TYR A 11 7.50 -1.29 -11.81
C TYR A 11 6.69 -0.48 -10.80
N ILE A 12 7.21 -0.40 -9.60
CA ILE A 12 6.58 0.38 -8.54
C ILE A 12 7.29 1.72 -8.46
N ARG A 13 6.51 2.79 -8.53
CA ARG A 13 7.06 4.11 -8.46
C ARG A 13 7.35 4.52 -7.04
N GLY A 14 8.49 5.15 -6.83
CA GLY A 14 8.86 5.74 -5.57
C GLY A 14 8.67 7.24 -5.63
N PRO A 15 8.99 7.95 -4.54
CA PRO A 15 9.59 7.42 -3.33
C PRO A 15 8.60 6.68 -2.44
N LEU A 16 9.12 5.71 -1.70
CA LEU A 16 8.34 4.95 -0.75
C LEU A 16 8.77 5.37 0.66
N PRO A 17 7.84 5.66 1.54
CA PRO A 17 8.21 6.15 2.89
C PRO A 17 8.81 5.03 3.72
N LEU A 18 10.05 5.20 4.09
CA LEU A 18 10.79 4.17 4.82
C LEU A 18 10.14 3.85 6.16
N GLY A 19 9.74 4.86 6.91
CA GLY A 19 9.15 4.66 8.22
C GLY A 19 7.88 3.83 8.18
N TRP A 20 7.04 4.09 7.19
CA TRP A 20 5.80 3.34 7.02
C TRP A 20 6.11 1.88 6.68
N PHE A 21 7.04 1.68 5.74
CA PHE A 21 7.36 0.32 5.30
C PHE A 21 8.10 -0.49 6.34
N THR A 22 8.94 0.13 7.17
CA THR A 22 9.58 -0.64 8.23
C THR A 22 8.57 -1.11 9.27
N ARG A 23 7.55 -0.30 9.53
CA ARG A 23 6.49 -0.73 10.46
C ARG A 23 5.65 -1.84 9.85
N VAL A 24 5.35 -1.74 8.56
CA VAL A 24 4.60 -2.78 7.87
C VAL A 24 5.39 -4.07 7.87
N ALA A 25 6.68 -4.00 7.57
CA ALA A 25 7.54 -5.19 7.50
C ALA A 25 7.63 -5.89 8.86
N ALA A 26 7.51 -5.13 9.94
CA ALA A 26 7.57 -5.72 11.27
C ALA A 26 6.35 -6.59 11.58
N LEU A 27 5.26 -6.42 10.83
CA LEU A 27 4.05 -7.19 11.07
C LEU A 27 4.18 -8.61 10.52
N SER A 28 4.68 -8.74 9.30
CA SER A 28 4.91 -10.04 8.68
C SER A 28 5.54 -9.81 7.31
N GLY A 29 6.11 -10.88 6.74
CA GLY A 29 6.67 -10.79 5.39
C GLY A 29 5.63 -10.47 4.35
N LYS A 30 4.44 -11.05 4.47
CA LYS A 30 3.37 -10.80 3.51
C LYS A 30 2.81 -9.39 3.65
N ALA A 31 2.95 -8.80 4.82
CA ALA A 31 2.50 -7.43 5.03
C ALA A 31 3.28 -6.47 4.14
N CYS A 32 4.58 -6.69 3.98
CA CYS A 32 5.38 -5.86 3.10
C CYS A 32 4.87 -5.94 1.67
N CYS A 33 4.51 -7.15 1.21
CA CYS A 33 3.96 -7.32 -0.13
C CYS A 33 2.64 -6.56 -0.30
N VAL A 34 1.76 -6.66 0.67
CA VAL A 34 0.48 -5.96 0.61
C VAL A 34 0.71 -4.44 0.61
N GLY A 35 1.68 -3.98 1.40
CA GLY A 35 2.03 -2.57 1.42
C GLY A 35 2.47 -2.07 0.06
N LEU A 36 3.28 -2.86 -0.64
CA LEU A 36 3.73 -2.49 -1.98
C LEU A 36 2.56 -2.43 -2.96
N VAL A 37 1.61 -3.37 -2.83
CA VAL A 37 0.42 -3.37 -3.67
C VAL A 37 -0.36 -2.08 -3.49
N ILE A 38 -0.55 -1.68 -2.23
CA ILE A 38 -1.32 -0.48 -1.92
C ILE A 38 -0.65 0.77 -2.46
N TRP A 39 0.66 0.91 -2.25
CA TRP A 39 1.37 2.08 -2.72
C TRP A 39 1.44 2.13 -4.23
N ARG A 40 1.60 0.98 -4.89
CA ARG A 40 1.58 0.94 -6.34
C ARG A 40 0.26 1.45 -6.88
N GLU A 41 -0.84 1.00 -6.28
CA GLU A 41 -2.16 1.42 -6.72
C GLU A 41 -2.37 2.90 -6.50
N ALA A 42 -1.89 3.40 -5.36
CA ALA A 42 -2.01 4.82 -5.05
C ALA A 42 -1.31 5.69 -6.09
N TYR A 43 -0.11 5.28 -6.50
CA TYR A 43 0.62 6.03 -7.52
C TYR A 43 -0.04 5.93 -8.88
N LEU A 44 -0.47 4.73 -9.27
CA LEU A 44 -1.06 4.54 -10.58
C LEU A 44 -2.35 5.32 -10.78
N LYS A 45 -3.11 5.49 -9.72
CA LYS A 45 -4.42 6.11 -9.82
C LYS A 45 -4.54 7.44 -9.09
N GLY A 46 -3.44 7.93 -8.54
CA GLY A 46 -3.46 9.21 -7.83
C GLY A 46 -4.37 9.20 -6.62
N LEU A 47 -4.34 8.12 -5.84
CA LEU A 47 -5.26 7.95 -4.74
C LEU A 47 -4.67 8.24 -3.36
N PHE A 48 -3.66 9.09 -3.30
CA PHE A 48 -3.10 9.46 -2.00
C PHE A 48 -4.13 10.23 -1.20
N GLY A 49 -4.39 9.78 0.02
CA GLY A 49 -5.41 10.38 0.85
C GLY A 49 -6.82 9.96 0.49
N LYS A 50 -6.98 9.07 -0.47
CA LYS A 50 -8.27 8.60 -0.93
C LYS A 50 -8.40 7.11 -0.73
N PRO A 51 -9.64 6.57 -0.74
CA PRO A 51 -9.80 5.13 -0.57
C PRO A 51 -9.22 4.37 -1.75
N ILE A 52 -8.54 3.28 -1.43
CA ILE A 52 -7.91 2.41 -2.41
C ILE A 52 -8.54 1.04 -2.29
N ARG A 53 -9.04 0.51 -3.40
CA ARG A 53 -9.62 -0.83 -3.40
C ARG A 53 -8.51 -1.86 -3.52
N VAL A 54 -8.47 -2.82 -2.60
CA VAL A 54 -7.43 -3.85 -2.60
C VAL A 54 -8.07 -5.17 -3.03
N THR A 55 -7.85 -5.55 -4.27
CA THR A 55 -8.47 -6.73 -4.84
C THR A 55 -7.57 -7.95 -4.70
N ASN A 56 -8.19 -9.13 -4.81
CA ASN A 56 -7.42 -10.38 -4.77
C ASN A 56 -6.47 -10.47 -5.95
N LYS A 57 -6.89 -9.94 -7.10
CA LYS A 57 -6.06 -9.99 -8.29
C LYS A 57 -4.77 -9.22 -8.09
N MET A 58 -4.85 -8.04 -7.51
CA MET A 58 -3.66 -7.23 -7.24
C MET A 58 -2.70 -7.96 -6.31
N CYS A 59 -3.24 -8.58 -5.28
CA CYS A 59 -2.42 -9.27 -4.30
C CYS A 59 -1.81 -10.54 -4.86
N ARG A 60 -2.52 -11.19 -5.78
CA ARG A 60 -2.03 -12.42 -6.36
C ARG A 60 -0.72 -12.22 -7.11
N GLU A 61 -0.53 -11.06 -7.70
CA GLU A 61 0.72 -10.75 -8.39
C GLU A 61 1.91 -10.77 -7.44
N PHE A 62 1.66 -10.54 -6.16
CA PHE A 62 2.70 -10.54 -5.15
C PHE A 62 2.66 -11.83 -4.32
N SER A 63 2.01 -12.86 -4.84
CA SER A 63 1.90 -14.17 -4.17
C SER A 63 1.24 -14.06 -2.80
N VAL A 64 0.23 -13.22 -2.70
CA VAL A 64 -0.54 -13.04 -1.48
C VAL A 64 -1.93 -13.63 -1.69
N SER A 65 -2.29 -14.61 -0.87
CA SER A 65 -3.60 -15.25 -0.98
C SER A 65 -4.69 -14.36 -0.39
N PRO A 66 -5.97 -14.62 -0.70
CA PRO A 66 -7.05 -13.82 -0.11
C PRO A 66 -7.06 -13.84 1.41
N ASP A 67 -6.76 -14.99 2.01
CA ASP A 67 -6.72 -15.09 3.47
C ASP A 67 -5.58 -14.26 4.04
N GLN A 68 -4.42 -14.32 3.39
CA GLN A 68 -3.27 -13.54 3.82
C GLN A 68 -3.56 -12.04 3.67
N LYS A 69 -4.20 -11.66 2.57
CA LYS A 69 -4.57 -10.28 2.36
C LYS A 69 -5.45 -9.76 3.48
N ASN A 70 -6.50 -10.51 3.79
CA ASN A 70 -7.44 -10.08 4.81
C ASN A 70 -6.79 -9.99 6.19
N ARG A 71 -5.95 -10.96 6.51
CA ARG A 71 -5.25 -10.96 7.79
C ARG A 71 -4.29 -9.79 7.91
N VAL A 72 -3.54 -9.53 6.84
CA VAL A 72 -2.58 -8.45 6.85
C VAL A 72 -3.25 -7.10 6.94
N LEU A 73 -4.33 -6.90 6.18
CA LEU A 73 -5.04 -5.63 6.23
C LEU A 73 -5.55 -5.32 7.62
N LYS A 74 -6.02 -6.35 8.33
CA LYS A 74 -6.46 -6.18 9.70
C LYS A 74 -5.31 -5.78 10.61
N MET A 75 -4.17 -6.45 10.45
CA MET A 75 -2.99 -6.13 11.24
C MET A 75 -2.53 -4.70 10.99
N MET A 76 -2.54 -4.28 9.75
CA MET A 76 -2.12 -2.92 9.41
C MET A 76 -3.09 -1.89 9.97
N HIS A 77 -4.37 -2.21 9.94
CA HIS A 77 -5.39 -1.33 10.51
C HIS A 77 -5.19 -1.18 12.03
N GLU A 78 -4.95 -2.30 12.71
CA GLU A 78 -4.74 -2.28 14.14
C GLU A 78 -3.46 -1.55 14.53
N ALA A 79 -2.47 -1.55 13.64
CA ALA A 79 -1.23 -0.84 13.86
C ALA A 79 -1.29 0.63 13.41
N ASN A 80 -2.46 1.09 13.01
CA ASN A 80 -2.67 2.47 12.55
C ASN A 80 -1.84 2.86 11.33
N LEU A 81 -1.59 1.89 10.47
CA LEU A 81 -0.86 2.16 9.22
C LEU A 81 -1.81 2.45 8.08
N LEU A 82 -3.07 2.05 8.22
CA LEU A 82 -4.10 2.39 7.26
C LEU A 82 -5.47 2.30 7.94
N ARG A 83 -6.48 2.84 7.26
CA ARG A 83 -7.86 2.68 7.68
C ARG A 83 -8.49 1.65 6.78
N LEU A 84 -9.11 0.65 7.37
CA LEU A 84 -9.71 -0.45 6.61
C LEU A 84 -11.22 -0.36 6.67
N GLU A 85 -11.84 -0.45 5.49
CA GLU A 85 -13.28 -0.46 5.37
C GLU A 85 -13.68 -1.70 4.62
N CYS A 86 -14.47 -2.56 5.24
CA CYS A 86 -14.94 -3.79 4.60
C CYS A 86 -16.42 -3.69 4.34
N ARG A 87 -16.82 -4.08 3.13
CA ARG A 87 -18.22 -4.14 2.77
C ARG A 87 -18.54 -5.53 2.30
N ARG A 88 -19.73 -5.99 2.65
CA ARG A 88 -20.15 -7.30 2.23
C ARG A 88 -20.23 -7.37 0.71
N GLY A 89 -19.63 -8.40 0.14
CA GLY A 89 -19.68 -8.62 -1.30
C GLY A 89 -18.79 -7.74 -2.12
N ALA A 90 -17.86 -7.01 -1.49
CA ALA A 90 -16.95 -6.12 -2.23
C ALA A 90 -15.54 -6.26 -1.69
N SER A 91 -14.58 -5.88 -2.52
CA SER A 91 -13.19 -5.83 -2.08
C SER A 91 -13.03 -4.77 -1.00
N PRO A 92 -12.15 -5.01 -0.02
CA PRO A 92 -11.94 -4.01 1.02
C PRO A 92 -11.33 -2.74 0.46
N MET A 93 -11.66 -1.64 1.11
CA MET A 93 -11.10 -0.34 0.78
C MET A 93 -10.17 0.08 1.90
N VAL A 94 -9.05 0.67 1.56
CA VAL A 94 -8.11 1.14 2.56
C VAL A 94 -7.72 2.59 2.28
N ARG A 95 -7.32 3.28 3.33
CA ARG A 95 -6.84 4.64 3.24
C ARG A 95 -5.52 4.69 3.98
N ILE A 96 -4.46 5.07 3.29
CA ILE A 96 -3.13 5.07 3.90
C ILE A 96 -3.03 6.13 4.98
N ILE A 97 -2.45 5.74 6.12
CA ILE A 97 -2.12 6.69 7.17
C ILE A 97 -0.60 6.82 7.17
N ASP A 98 -0.11 7.87 6.55
CA ASP A 98 1.31 8.13 6.46
C ASP A 98 1.67 9.20 7.48
N ILE A 99 1.93 8.76 8.70
CA ILE A 99 2.19 9.67 9.80
C ILE A 99 3.38 10.57 9.52
N GLU A 100 4.43 10.01 8.97
CA GLU A 100 5.62 10.80 8.64
C GLU A 100 5.29 11.92 7.69
N ASN A 101 4.56 11.59 6.65
CA ASN A 101 4.21 12.57 5.64
C ASN A 101 3.28 13.64 6.19
N LEU A 102 2.35 13.23 7.04
CA LEU A 102 1.44 14.17 7.65
C LEU A 102 2.19 15.15 8.56
N MET A 103 3.13 14.64 9.33
CA MET A 103 3.92 15.49 10.21
C MET A 103 4.77 16.46 9.40
N TYR A 104 5.33 15.99 8.32
CA TYR A 104 6.15 16.80 7.44
C TYR A 104 5.33 17.94 6.85
N ARG A 105 4.10 17.63 6.41
CA ARG A 105 3.24 18.63 5.86
C ARG A 105 2.85 19.69 6.87
N LYS A 106 2.63 19.28 8.11
CA LYS A 106 2.31 20.21 9.16
C LYS A 106 3.42 21.22 9.34
N GLU A 107 4.66 20.76 9.30
CA GLU A 107 5.80 21.65 9.43
C GLU A 107 5.86 22.66 8.29
N ASP A 108 5.59 22.18 7.09
CA ASP A 108 5.61 23.03 5.93
C ASP A 108 4.56 24.13 6.00
N ASN A 109 3.44 23.84 6.62
CA ASN A 109 2.35 24.79 6.71
C ASN A 109 2.55 25.83 7.80
N ASN A 110 3.54 25.61 8.64
CA ASN A 110 3.87 26.60 9.65
C ASN A 110 4.79 27.67 9.09
#